data_d7915f477d5bfe738f0514a8e1d3e8ff
#
_entry.id   d7915f477d5bfe738f0514a8e1d3e8ff
#
_cell.length_a   1.000
_cell.length_b   1.000
_cell.length_c   1.000
_cell.angle_alpha   90.00
_cell.angle_beta   90.00
_cell.angle_gamma   90.00
#
_symmetry.space_group_name_H-M   'P 1'
#
loop_
_entity.id
_entity.type
_entity.pdbx_description
1 polymer ?
#
loop_
_entity_poly.entity_id
_entity_poly.type
_entity_poly.pdbx_seq_one_letter_code
_entity_poly.pdbx_strand_id
1 'polypeptide(L)'
;TERATSVDLLDFCQLPPVAHRFGFDADDIERLRELIAAAQIRWGVDAEQRRRNGLAIRQSTWLAGVQRMLISLALADEPPVVLGTSAPLAQVQGSDAELIGQLAELISRVRKISQPFATAAPAQVWVDRLREAIELLTSTEFEDSWQLSHALGELADLGEQAAGRRGLLDIGDIACWLDSRRHSASRRPNYGNGSLLVTDLDDLAGIEARVICVLGLDDAHFPGPAGFDGDDLLRAPGRRAAHWTTDRRAVRRQRLLDAVLAAQDALVVITQGADQSSGSVRPVPVCIAELMEACAIQGPSGQWRAPGSDALPGDALVRWHPLHPHGWQDFTISGDEQVSSFDRQGLLGARALQTPPAP
;
A
#
# COMPACT_ATOMS: atom_id res chain seq x y z
N THR A 1 -2.65 -15.14 -3.00
CA THR A 1 -1.30 -15.56 -3.46
C THR A 1 -1.36 -16.97 -4.02
N GLU A 2 -0.64 -17.24 -5.11
CA GLU A 2 -0.65 -18.57 -5.76
C GLU A 2 -0.18 -19.68 -4.80
N ARG A 3 0.69 -19.37 -3.85
CA ARG A 3 1.29 -20.36 -2.95
C ARG A 3 0.68 -20.43 -1.55
N ALA A 4 -0.01 -19.42 -1.07
CA ALA A 4 -0.56 -19.36 0.28
C ALA A 4 0.48 -19.81 1.35
N THR A 5 1.48 -18.97 1.60
CA THR A 5 2.58 -19.25 2.53
C THR A 5 2.13 -19.11 3.99
N SER A 6 2.96 -19.51 4.94
CA SER A 6 2.71 -19.29 6.37
C SER A 6 2.69 -17.80 6.73
N VAL A 7 3.44 -16.97 6.01
CA VAL A 7 3.42 -15.50 6.19
C VAL A 7 2.09 -14.96 5.70
N ASP A 8 1.62 -15.37 4.51
CA ASP A 8 0.30 -14.97 4.00
C ASP A 8 -0.83 -15.34 4.98
N LEU A 9 -0.72 -16.49 5.67
CA LEU A 9 -1.70 -16.88 6.68
C LEU A 9 -1.72 -15.93 7.87
N LEU A 10 -0.54 -15.57 8.41
CA LEU A 10 -0.45 -14.63 9.52
C LEU A 10 -0.90 -13.24 9.13
N ASP A 11 -0.46 -12.75 7.97
CA ASP A 11 -0.88 -11.44 7.45
C ASP A 11 -2.39 -11.39 7.26
N PHE A 12 -2.99 -12.50 6.80
CA PHE A 12 -4.43 -12.61 6.64
C PHE A 12 -5.17 -12.57 7.99
N CYS A 13 -4.65 -13.25 9.03
CA CYS A 13 -5.21 -13.20 10.38
C CYS A 13 -5.14 -11.80 10.99
N GLN A 14 -4.15 -10.98 10.62
CA GLN A 14 -3.96 -9.62 11.12
C GLN A 14 -4.87 -8.58 10.45
N LEU A 15 -5.51 -8.90 9.33
CA LEU A 15 -6.43 -7.97 8.68
C LEU A 15 -7.59 -7.63 9.62
N PRO A 16 -7.84 -6.34 9.95
CA PRO A 16 -8.82 -5.96 10.96
C PRO A 16 -10.20 -6.61 10.78
N PRO A 17 -10.79 -6.68 9.57
CA PRO A 17 -12.08 -7.35 9.40
C PRO A 17 -12.04 -8.88 9.62
N VAL A 18 -10.88 -9.52 9.38
CA VAL A 18 -10.67 -10.95 9.63
C VAL A 18 -10.43 -11.20 11.13
N ALA A 19 -9.53 -10.42 11.73
CA ALA A 19 -9.26 -10.46 13.16
C ALA A 19 -10.55 -10.29 13.98
N HIS A 20 -11.37 -9.31 13.64
CA HIS A 20 -12.67 -9.09 14.28
C HIS A 20 -13.64 -10.27 14.07
N ARG A 21 -13.65 -10.89 12.87
CA ARG A 21 -14.54 -12.03 12.58
C ARG A 21 -14.21 -13.26 13.40
N PHE A 22 -12.92 -13.53 13.61
CA PHE A 22 -12.45 -14.75 14.27
C PHE A 22 -12.01 -14.50 15.72
N GLY A 23 -12.01 -13.27 16.20
CA GLY A 23 -11.66 -12.91 17.56
C GLY A 23 -10.16 -12.91 17.85
N PHE A 24 -9.31 -12.65 16.85
CA PHE A 24 -7.86 -12.56 17.05
C PHE A 24 -7.47 -11.19 17.60
N ASP A 25 -6.67 -11.18 18.65
CA ASP A 25 -5.99 -10.01 19.15
C ASP A 25 -4.47 -10.02 18.85
N ALA A 26 -3.73 -9.03 19.33
CA ALA A 26 -2.30 -8.93 19.08
C ALA A 26 -1.49 -10.06 19.74
N ASP A 27 -1.89 -10.49 20.93
CA ASP A 27 -1.23 -11.57 21.67
C ASP A 27 -1.52 -12.91 20.99
N ASP A 28 -2.72 -13.10 20.48
CA ASP A 28 -3.13 -14.27 19.70
C ASP A 28 -2.29 -14.41 18.42
N ILE A 29 -2.05 -13.30 17.71
CA ILE A 29 -1.23 -13.32 16.51
C ILE A 29 0.22 -13.75 16.81
N GLU A 30 0.80 -13.26 17.90
CA GLU A 30 2.14 -13.69 18.30
C GLU A 30 2.15 -15.18 18.67
N ARG A 31 1.14 -15.64 19.43
CA ARG A 31 0.98 -17.05 19.76
C ARG A 31 0.76 -17.93 18.51
N LEU A 32 -0.05 -17.48 17.56
CA LEU A 32 -0.24 -18.17 16.27
C LEU A 32 1.06 -18.32 15.51
N ARG A 33 1.94 -17.32 15.53
CA ARG A 33 3.25 -17.38 14.89
C ARG A 33 4.09 -18.53 15.44
N GLU A 34 4.12 -18.68 16.76
CA GLU A 34 4.83 -19.79 17.41
C GLU A 34 4.22 -21.16 17.04
N LEU A 35 2.89 -21.28 17.11
CA LEU A 35 2.18 -22.51 16.80
C LEU A 35 2.33 -22.93 15.34
N ILE A 36 2.25 -21.98 14.40
CA ILE A 36 2.46 -22.19 12.96
C ILE A 36 3.89 -22.66 12.69
N ALA A 37 4.88 -22.06 13.34
CA ALA A 37 6.27 -22.48 13.24
C ALA A 37 6.49 -23.89 13.81
N ALA A 38 5.94 -24.19 14.99
CA ALA A 38 6.02 -25.52 15.62
C ALA A 38 5.34 -26.61 14.79
N ALA A 39 4.17 -26.30 14.20
CA ALA A 39 3.45 -27.20 13.30
C ALA A 39 4.13 -27.35 11.93
N GLN A 40 5.18 -26.56 11.66
CA GLN A 40 5.90 -26.54 10.38
C GLN A 40 5.00 -26.27 9.20
N ILE A 41 4.03 -25.39 9.35
CA ILE A 41 3.23 -24.90 8.24
C ILE A 41 4.13 -24.08 7.31
N ARG A 42 4.18 -24.44 6.03
CA ARG A 42 5.06 -23.79 5.04
C ARG A 42 4.24 -23.02 4.01
N TRP A 43 3.44 -23.75 3.24
CA TRP A 43 2.62 -23.16 2.18
C TRP A 43 1.47 -24.07 1.80
N GLY A 44 0.49 -23.53 1.10
CA GLY A 44 -0.68 -24.24 0.57
C GLY A 44 -1.74 -24.52 1.61
N VAL A 45 -2.98 -24.23 1.27
CA VAL A 45 -4.14 -24.49 2.15
C VAL A 45 -4.30 -25.99 2.40
N ASP A 46 -4.23 -26.80 1.32
CA ASP A 46 -4.33 -28.25 1.38
C ASP A 46 -3.56 -28.92 0.22
N ALA A 47 -3.61 -30.25 0.16
CA ALA A 47 -2.95 -31.03 -0.89
C ALA A 47 -3.56 -30.78 -2.29
N GLU A 48 -4.84 -30.42 -2.36
CA GLU A 48 -5.52 -30.15 -3.63
C GLU A 48 -5.02 -28.85 -4.27
N GLN A 49 -4.88 -27.78 -3.48
CA GLN A 49 -4.29 -26.55 -3.97
C GLN A 49 -2.83 -26.75 -4.41
N ARG A 50 -2.05 -27.53 -3.64
CA ARG A 50 -0.68 -27.85 -4.03
C ARG A 50 -0.58 -28.65 -5.33
N ARG A 51 -1.53 -29.55 -5.57
CA ARG A 51 -1.57 -30.33 -6.82
C ARG A 51 -1.67 -29.44 -8.05
N ARG A 52 -2.40 -28.33 -7.96
CA ARG A 52 -2.49 -27.33 -9.03
C ARG A 52 -1.13 -26.68 -9.34
N ASN A 53 -0.25 -26.63 -8.33
CA ASN A 53 1.14 -26.16 -8.46
C ASN A 53 2.15 -27.32 -8.70
N GLY A 54 1.68 -28.48 -9.15
CA GLY A 54 2.54 -29.61 -9.50
C GLY A 54 3.02 -30.46 -8.33
N LEU A 55 2.55 -30.25 -7.08
CA LEU A 55 3.02 -30.97 -5.91
C LEU A 55 1.87 -31.51 -5.05
N ALA A 56 1.65 -32.82 -5.03
CA ALA A 56 0.56 -33.47 -4.30
C ALA A 56 0.97 -33.93 -2.89
N ILE A 57 1.65 -33.11 -2.10
CA ILE A 57 2.12 -33.44 -0.74
C ILE A 57 1.23 -32.73 0.28
N ARG A 58 0.66 -33.50 1.24
CA ARG A 58 -0.21 -32.99 2.30
C ARG A 58 0.55 -32.35 3.47
N GLN A 59 1.74 -32.84 3.78
CA GLN A 59 2.54 -32.38 4.90
C GLN A 59 2.86 -30.89 4.79
N SER A 60 2.90 -30.21 5.93
CA SER A 60 3.20 -28.77 6.02
C SER A 60 2.24 -27.83 5.26
N THR A 61 1.01 -28.29 4.95
CA THR A 61 -0.09 -27.42 4.52
C THR A 61 -0.77 -26.78 5.72
N TRP A 62 -1.56 -25.75 5.51
CA TRP A 62 -2.34 -25.11 6.58
C TRP A 62 -3.25 -26.13 7.27
N LEU A 63 -4.01 -26.91 6.47
CA LEU A 63 -4.91 -27.93 6.98
C LEU A 63 -4.16 -29.00 7.79
N ALA A 64 -3.03 -29.51 7.29
CA ALA A 64 -2.28 -30.53 7.99
C ALA A 64 -1.67 -30.00 9.30
N GLY A 65 -1.21 -28.75 9.31
CA GLY A 65 -0.68 -28.12 10.52
C GLY A 65 -1.74 -27.97 11.60
N VAL A 66 -2.91 -27.41 11.25
CA VAL A 66 -4.03 -27.29 12.21
C VAL A 66 -4.51 -28.65 12.72
N GLN A 67 -4.59 -29.66 11.85
CA GLN A 67 -4.93 -31.02 12.30
C GLN A 67 -3.93 -31.55 13.32
N ARG A 68 -2.62 -31.26 13.16
CA ARG A 68 -1.61 -31.61 14.16
C ARG A 68 -1.82 -30.88 15.47
N MET A 69 -2.14 -29.59 15.44
CA MET A 69 -2.45 -28.81 16.65
C MET A 69 -3.67 -29.38 17.37
N LEU A 70 -4.76 -29.69 16.65
CA LEU A 70 -5.98 -30.29 17.23
C LEU A 70 -5.72 -31.68 17.82
N ILE A 71 -4.92 -32.53 17.16
CA ILE A 71 -4.50 -33.80 17.70
C ILE A 71 -3.69 -33.63 18.99
N SER A 72 -2.82 -32.60 19.03
CA SER A 72 -2.01 -32.30 20.22
C SER A 72 -2.86 -31.87 21.41
N LEU A 73 -3.92 -31.09 21.19
CA LEU A 73 -4.90 -30.74 22.21
C LEU A 73 -5.63 -32.00 22.78
N ALA A 74 -6.02 -32.88 21.85
CA ALA A 74 -6.75 -34.11 22.27
C ALA A 74 -5.87 -35.13 23.00
N LEU A 75 -4.54 -35.08 22.83
CA LEU A 75 -3.57 -36.01 23.43
C LEU A 75 -2.65 -35.32 24.46
N ALA A 76 -3.01 -34.18 24.98
CA ALA A 76 -2.15 -33.37 25.85
C ALA A 76 -1.66 -34.15 27.10
N ASP A 77 -2.46 -35.10 27.60
CA ASP A 77 -2.17 -35.89 28.79
C ASP A 77 -1.67 -37.31 28.47
N GLU A 78 -1.52 -37.67 27.21
CA GLU A 78 -1.12 -39.01 26.78
C GLU A 78 0.37 -39.05 26.37
N PRO A 79 1.05 -40.21 26.50
CA PRO A 79 2.39 -40.37 25.97
C PRO A 79 2.40 -40.13 24.42
N PRO A 80 3.49 -39.64 23.84
CA PRO A 80 3.52 -39.28 22.44
C PRO A 80 3.20 -40.45 21.53
N VAL A 81 1.96 -40.48 21.02
CA VAL A 81 1.48 -41.51 20.11
C VAL A 81 1.46 -40.89 18.68
N VAL A 82 2.08 -41.55 17.74
CA VAL A 82 2.00 -41.18 16.32
C VAL A 82 0.70 -41.71 15.75
N LEU A 83 -0.21 -40.80 15.39
CA LEU A 83 -1.45 -41.14 14.71
C LEU A 83 -1.29 -41.00 13.19
N GLY A 84 -1.13 -42.11 12.52
CA GLY A 84 -0.86 -42.10 11.07
C GLY A 84 0.49 -41.44 10.74
N THR A 85 0.46 -40.30 10.04
CA THR A 85 1.67 -39.52 9.67
C THR A 85 1.87 -38.29 10.57
N SER A 86 1.10 -38.13 11.65
CA SER A 86 1.09 -36.94 12.50
C SER A 86 1.54 -37.29 13.92
N ALA A 87 2.58 -36.58 14.39
CA ALA A 87 3.02 -36.60 15.78
C ALA A 87 2.49 -35.36 16.51
N PRO A 88 2.07 -35.48 17.78
CA PRO A 88 1.66 -34.35 18.60
C PRO A 88 2.77 -33.30 18.73
N LEU A 89 2.39 -32.06 19.00
CA LEU A 89 3.30 -30.94 19.25
C LEU A 89 3.41 -30.71 20.76
N ALA A 90 4.62 -30.77 21.28
CA ALA A 90 4.85 -30.54 22.73
C ALA A 90 4.59 -29.07 23.15
N GLN A 91 4.56 -28.14 22.19
CA GLN A 91 4.36 -26.71 22.45
C GLN A 91 2.90 -26.30 22.59
N VAL A 92 1.94 -27.18 22.24
CA VAL A 92 0.50 -26.90 22.37
C VAL A 92 0.06 -27.14 23.81
N GLN A 93 -0.62 -26.15 24.37
CA GLN A 93 -1.17 -26.18 25.74
C GLN A 93 -2.69 -26.18 25.70
N GLY A 94 -3.34 -26.59 26.79
CA GLY A 94 -4.80 -26.54 26.88
C GLY A 94 -5.39 -25.13 26.71
N SER A 95 -4.65 -24.10 27.13
CA SER A 95 -5.01 -22.69 26.93
C SER A 95 -5.09 -22.28 25.45
N ASP A 96 -4.43 -23.01 24.56
CA ASP A 96 -4.45 -22.69 23.12
C ASP A 96 -5.71 -23.22 22.40
N ALA A 97 -6.61 -23.91 23.13
CA ALA A 97 -7.74 -24.62 22.52
C ALA A 97 -8.69 -23.70 21.73
N GLU A 98 -9.01 -22.54 22.30
CA GLU A 98 -9.87 -21.56 21.64
C GLU A 98 -9.20 -20.99 20.39
N LEU A 99 -7.96 -20.55 20.52
CA LEU A 99 -7.18 -19.98 19.43
C LEU A 99 -6.98 -20.97 18.26
N ILE A 100 -6.66 -22.24 18.57
CA ILE A 100 -6.54 -23.28 17.55
C ILE A 100 -7.90 -23.58 16.91
N GLY A 101 -8.99 -23.52 17.66
CA GLY A 101 -10.35 -23.64 17.15
C GLY A 101 -10.71 -22.55 16.17
N GLN A 102 -10.41 -21.29 16.50
CA GLN A 102 -10.61 -20.12 15.63
C GLN A 102 -9.78 -20.23 14.34
N LEU A 103 -8.51 -20.62 14.44
CA LEU A 103 -7.65 -20.88 13.28
C LEU A 103 -8.18 -22.02 12.40
N ALA A 104 -8.68 -23.10 13.01
CA ALA A 104 -9.29 -24.22 12.29
C ALA A 104 -10.53 -23.80 11.51
N GLU A 105 -11.36 -22.97 12.12
CA GLU A 105 -12.55 -22.42 11.48
C GLU A 105 -12.16 -21.51 10.29
N LEU A 106 -11.19 -20.61 10.47
CA LEU A 106 -10.67 -19.75 9.39
C LEU A 106 -10.20 -20.61 8.20
N ILE A 107 -9.33 -21.60 8.47
CA ILE A 107 -8.78 -22.45 7.38
C ILE A 107 -9.89 -23.27 6.72
N SER A 108 -10.87 -23.74 7.46
CA SER A 108 -12.04 -24.44 6.91
C SER A 108 -12.83 -23.56 5.93
N ARG A 109 -13.10 -22.32 6.32
CA ARG A 109 -13.80 -21.34 5.46
C ARG A 109 -12.98 -20.95 4.24
N VAL A 110 -11.69 -20.67 4.40
CA VAL A 110 -10.78 -20.40 3.26
C VAL A 110 -10.77 -21.57 2.27
N ARG A 111 -10.73 -22.81 2.77
CA ARG A 111 -10.78 -24.00 1.94
C ARG A 111 -12.10 -24.12 1.16
N LYS A 112 -13.22 -23.85 1.83
CA LYS A 112 -14.55 -23.85 1.18
C LYS A 112 -14.61 -22.87 0.01
N ILE A 113 -14.06 -21.68 0.18
CA ILE A 113 -14.05 -20.62 -0.83
C ILE A 113 -13.04 -20.92 -1.95
N SER A 114 -11.89 -21.51 -1.64
CA SER A 114 -10.81 -21.71 -2.61
C SER A 114 -11.19 -22.64 -3.79
N GLN A 115 -12.13 -23.54 -3.61
CA GLN A 115 -12.57 -24.47 -4.66
C GLN A 115 -13.31 -23.76 -5.80
N PRO A 116 -14.37 -22.97 -5.54
CA PRO A 116 -15.07 -22.19 -6.59
C PRO A 116 -14.15 -21.19 -7.29
N PHE A 117 -13.18 -20.59 -6.58
CA PHE A 117 -12.26 -19.59 -7.14
C PHE A 117 -11.25 -20.19 -8.15
N ALA A 118 -11.14 -21.49 -8.21
CA ALA A 118 -10.23 -22.18 -9.14
C ALA A 118 -10.81 -22.36 -10.56
N THR A 119 -12.08 -22.05 -10.76
CA THR A 119 -12.79 -22.28 -12.03
C THR A 119 -13.22 -20.95 -12.63
N ALA A 120 -12.90 -20.72 -13.90
CA ALA A 120 -13.40 -19.59 -14.65
C ALA A 120 -14.94 -19.59 -14.69
N ALA A 121 -15.54 -18.42 -14.57
CA ALA A 121 -16.98 -18.25 -14.51
C ALA A 121 -17.43 -16.90 -15.07
N PRO A 122 -18.71 -16.73 -15.42
CA PRO A 122 -19.27 -15.42 -15.75
C PRO A 122 -19.14 -14.43 -14.59
N ALA A 123 -19.08 -13.14 -14.88
CA ALA A 123 -18.93 -12.07 -13.88
C ALA A 123 -19.96 -12.14 -12.75
N GLN A 124 -21.23 -12.43 -13.06
CA GLN A 124 -22.27 -12.56 -12.04
C GLN A 124 -21.97 -13.65 -11.02
N VAL A 125 -21.45 -14.79 -11.46
CA VAL A 125 -21.03 -15.87 -10.56
C VAL A 125 -19.85 -15.45 -9.70
N TRP A 126 -18.94 -14.62 -10.22
CA TRP A 126 -17.84 -14.05 -9.45
C TRP A 126 -18.34 -13.06 -8.38
N VAL A 127 -19.32 -12.24 -8.70
CA VAL A 127 -19.98 -11.35 -7.71
C VAL A 127 -20.52 -12.17 -6.53
N ASP A 128 -21.23 -13.26 -6.81
CA ASP A 128 -21.81 -14.10 -5.76
C ASP A 128 -20.72 -14.81 -4.94
N ARG A 129 -19.66 -15.32 -5.59
CA ARG A 129 -18.50 -15.94 -4.92
C ARG A 129 -17.75 -14.95 -4.02
N LEU A 130 -17.53 -13.73 -4.50
CA LEU A 130 -16.84 -12.70 -3.73
C LEU A 130 -17.68 -12.22 -2.55
N ARG A 131 -18.99 -12.09 -2.74
CA ARG A 131 -19.93 -11.77 -1.65
C ARG A 131 -19.90 -12.85 -0.58
N GLU A 132 -20.00 -14.13 -0.95
CA GLU A 132 -19.90 -15.25 -0.01
C GLU A 132 -18.55 -15.24 0.73
N ALA A 133 -17.45 -14.92 0.02
CA ALA A 133 -16.12 -14.82 0.63
C ALA A 133 -16.05 -13.71 1.68
N ILE A 134 -16.57 -12.53 1.40
CA ILE A 134 -16.64 -11.41 2.34
C ILE A 134 -17.45 -11.80 3.57
N GLU A 135 -18.64 -12.35 3.39
CA GLU A 135 -19.55 -12.74 4.48
C GLU A 135 -18.96 -13.84 5.38
N LEU A 136 -18.24 -14.80 4.80
CA LEU A 136 -17.63 -15.88 5.55
C LEU A 136 -16.37 -15.48 6.31
N LEU A 137 -15.56 -14.59 5.73
CA LEU A 137 -14.21 -14.31 6.21
C LEU A 137 -14.07 -13.00 6.98
N THR A 138 -15.04 -12.10 6.88
CA THR A 138 -14.91 -10.76 7.47
C THR A 138 -16.10 -10.38 8.32
N SER A 139 -15.85 -9.50 9.29
CA SER A 139 -16.86 -8.70 9.97
C SER A 139 -16.23 -7.37 10.37
N THR A 140 -17.05 -6.34 10.51
CA THR A 140 -16.61 -5.00 10.88
C THR A 140 -17.37 -4.52 12.10
N GLU A 141 -16.75 -3.65 12.88
CA GLU A 141 -17.47 -2.90 13.92
C GLU A 141 -18.51 -1.96 13.28
N PHE A 142 -19.44 -1.49 14.10
CA PHE A 142 -20.52 -0.62 13.62
C PHE A 142 -20.01 0.64 12.93
N GLU A 143 -18.96 1.25 13.48
CA GLU A 143 -18.34 2.46 12.93
C GLU A 143 -17.75 2.25 11.54
N ASP A 144 -17.27 1.03 11.25
CA ASP A 144 -16.64 0.63 9.99
C ASP A 144 -17.59 -0.09 9.02
N SER A 145 -18.88 -0.22 9.37
CA SER A 145 -19.89 -0.92 8.55
C SER A 145 -20.06 -0.32 7.13
N TRP A 146 -19.72 0.95 6.96
CA TRP A 146 -19.69 1.61 5.65
C TRP A 146 -18.70 0.97 4.68
N GLN A 147 -17.58 0.38 5.18
CA GLN A 147 -16.59 -0.30 4.35
C GLN A 147 -17.17 -1.54 3.68
N LEU A 148 -17.97 -2.31 4.44
CA LEU A 148 -18.68 -3.47 3.89
C LEU A 148 -19.69 -3.03 2.81
N SER A 149 -20.47 -1.98 3.09
CA SER A 149 -21.43 -1.44 2.13
C SER A 149 -20.76 -0.95 0.84
N HIS A 150 -19.61 -0.31 0.99
CA HIS A 150 -18.80 0.14 -0.14
C HIS A 150 -18.26 -1.04 -0.97
N ALA A 151 -17.68 -2.06 -0.32
CA ALA A 151 -17.19 -3.25 -1.00
C ALA A 151 -18.30 -4.00 -1.77
N LEU A 152 -19.47 -4.12 -1.17
CA LEU A 152 -20.64 -4.75 -1.83
C LEU A 152 -21.16 -3.91 -3.00
N GLY A 153 -21.08 -2.57 -2.90
CA GLY A 153 -21.41 -1.65 -4.00
C GLY A 153 -20.47 -1.84 -5.20
N GLU A 154 -19.14 -1.91 -4.95
CA GLU A 154 -18.16 -2.19 -6.00
C GLU A 154 -18.41 -3.52 -6.70
N LEU A 155 -18.81 -4.56 -5.95
CA LEU A 155 -19.17 -5.85 -6.54
C LEU A 155 -20.43 -5.78 -7.39
N ALA A 156 -21.43 -4.98 -6.99
CA ALA A 156 -22.63 -4.76 -7.78
C ALA A 156 -22.29 -4.06 -9.11
N ASP A 157 -21.41 -3.05 -9.08
CA ASP A 157 -20.91 -2.37 -10.27
C ASP A 157 -20.25 -3.34 -11.26
N LEU A 158 -19.45 -4.31 -10.76
CA LEU A 158 -18.88 -5.36 -11.61
C LEU A 158 -19.97 -6.15 -12.34
N GLY A 159 -21.00 -6.54 -11.61
CA GLY A 159 -22.14 -7.26 -12.19
C GLY A 159 -22.85 -6.45 -13.28
N GLU A 160 -23.10 -5.16 -13.04
CA GLU A 160 -23.75 -4.26 -13.99
C GLU A 160 -22.89 -4.00 -15.23
N GLN A 161 -21.59 -3.70 -15.07
CA GLN A 161 -20.66 -3.47 -16.17
C GLN A 161 -20.47 -4.69 -17.07
N ALA A 162 -20.59 -5.88 -16.49
CA ALA A 162 -20.50 -7.14 -17.22
C ALA A 162 -21.85 -7.64 -17.75
N ALA A 163 -22.95 -6.94 -17.47
CA ALA A 163 -24.27 -7.35 -17.91
C ALA A 163 -24.34 -7.53 -19.43
N GLY A 164 -24.87 -8.68 -19.87
CA GLY A 164 -24.95 -9.02 -21.29
C GLY A 164 -23.65 -9.54 -21.93
N ARG A 165 -22.53 -9.53 -21.23
CA ARG A 165 -21.26 -10.11 -21.72
C ARG A 165 -21.20 -11.60 -21.39
N ARG A 166 -20.77 -12.42 -22.37
CA ARG A 166 -20.73 -13.89 -22.24
C ARG A 166 -19.32 -14.43 -21.94
N GLY A 167 -18.37 -13.57 -21.63
CA GLY A 167 -16.99 -13.98 -21.32
C GLY A 167 -16.91 -14.74 -19.99
N LEU A 168 -16.02 -15.72 -19.90
CA LEU A 168 -15.63 -16.34 -18.65
C LEU A 168 -14.41 -15.58 -18.12
N LEU A 169 -14.47 -15.21 -16.85
CA LEU A 169 -13.38 -14.55 -16.13
C LEU A 169 -12.67 -15.59 -15.24
N ASP A 170 -11.39 -15.51 -15.15
CA ASP A 170 -10.61 -16.27 -14.17
C ASP A 170 -10.25 -15.41 -12.95
N ILE A 171 -9.57 -15.98 -11.98
CA ILE A 171 -9.18 -15.25 -10.76
C ILE A 171 -8.17 -14.13 -11.04
N GLY A 172 -7.35 -14.26 -12.09
CA GLY A 172 -6.40 -13.23 -12.50
C GLY A 172 -7.12 -12.00 -13.05
N ASP A 173 -8.16 -12.21 -13.87
CA ASP A 173 -9.01 -11.13 -14.38
C ASP A 173 -9.68 -10.36 -13.23
N ILE A 174 -10.20 -11.09 -12.25
CA ILE A 174 -10.83 -10.50 -11.06
C ILE A 174 -9.81 -9.73 -10.21
N ALA A 175 -8.61 -10.28 -10.00
CA ALA A 175 -7.55 -9.61 -9.26
C ALA A 175 -7.12 -8.31 -9.96
N CYS A 176 -6.95 -8.33 -11.28
CA CYS A 176 -6.64 -7.16 -12.09
C CYS A 176 -7.74 -6.09 -12.00
N TRP A 177 -8.99 -6.51 -12.06
CA TRP A 177 -10.13 -5.61 -11.91
C TRP A 177 -10.16 -4.96 -10.52
N LEU A 178 -10.00 -5.75 -9.44
CA LEU A 178 -9.96 -5.23 -8.06
C LEU A 178 -8.80 -4.25 -7.87
N ASP A 179 -7.63 -4.55 -8.44
CA ASP A 179 -6.47 -3.67 -8.35
C ASP A 179 -6.71 -2.34 -9.09
N SER A 180 -7.30 -2.39 -10.27
CA SER A 180 -7.68 -1.18 -11.02
C SER A 180 -8.66 -0.31 -10.25
N ARG A 181 -9.64 -0.93 -9.55
CA ARG A 181 -10.62 -0.20 -8.72
C ARG A 181 -9.99 0.41 -7.48
N ARG A 182 -9.04 -0.25 -6.84
CA ARG A 182 -8.27 0.32 -5.72
C ARG A 182 -7.56 1.62 -6.10
N HIS A 183 -7.01 1.69 -7.32
CA HIS A 183 -6.34 2.87 -7.83
C HIS A 183 -7.34 3.95 -8.31
N SER A 184 -8.52 3.55 -8.73
CA SER A 184 -9.58 4.44 -9.23
C SER A 184 -10.58 4.85 -8.13
N ALA A 185 -10.53 4.24 -6.94
CA ALA A 185 -11.44 4.56 -5.86
C ALA A 185 -11.28 6.03 -5.48
N SER A 186 -12.21 6.85 -5.96
CA SER A 186 -12.35 8.23 -5.56
C SER A 186 -12.59 8.23 -4.04
N ARG A 187 -11.53 8.51 -3.28
CA ARG A 187 -11.69 8.88 -1.88
C ARG A 187 -12.65 10.04 -1.88
N ARG A 188 -13.78 9.93 -1.15
CA ARG A 188 -14.65 11.09 -0.95
C ARG A 188 -13.79 12.20 -0.35
N PRO A 189 -13.43 13.21 -1.12
CA PRO A 189 -12.58 14.25 -0.60
C PRO A 189 -13.40 15.01 0.45
N ASN A 190 -12.80 15.23 1.61
CA ASN A 190 -13.39 16.01 2.69
C ASN A 190 -13.30 17.51 2.36
N TYR A 191 -13.95 17.93 1.26
CA TYR A 191 -13.94 19.32 0.86
C TYR A 191 -14.73 20.17 1.87
N GLY A 192 -14.12 21.29 2.29
CA GLY A 192 -14.82 22.33 3.03
C GLY A 192 -15.17 22.02 4.49
N ASN A 193 -14.64 20.94 5.08
CA ASN A 193 -14.89 20.60 6.49
C ASN A 193 -13.86 21.18 7.47
N GLY A 194 -12.92 22.00 6.99
CA GLY A 194 -11.87 22.62 7.81
C GLY A 194 -10.68 21.70 8.13
N SER A 195 -10.68 20.47 7.64
CA SER A 195 -9.56 19.54 7.82
C SER A 195 -8.53 19.65 6.69
N LEU A 196 -7.35 19.03 6.91
CA LEU A 196 -6.33 18.90 5.87
C LEU A 196 -6.86 17.97 4.78
N LEU A 197 -6.83 18.44 3.52
CA LEU A 197 -7.12 17.64 2.35
C LEU A 197 -5.82 17.02 1.83
N VAL A 198 -5.77 15.68 1.70
CA VAL A 198 -4.71 14.94 1.02
C VAL A 198 -5.33 14.27 -0.19
N THR A 199 -4.86 14.63 -1.39
CA THR A 199 -5.44 14.17 -2.65
C THR A 199 -4.38 14.13 -3.75
N ASP A 200 -4.69 13.47 -4.86
CA ASP A 200 -3.84 13.49 -6.04
C ASP A 200 -3.97 14.83 -6.80
N LEU A 201 -2.92 15.18 -7.54
CA LEU A 201 -2.88 16.43 -8.31
C LEU A 201 -4.03 16.50 -9.35
N ASP A 202 -4.44 15.36 -9.88
CA ASP A 202 -5.54 15.27 -10.85
C ASP A 202 -6.90 15.64 -10.23
N ASP A 203 -7.09 15.34 -8.94
CA ASP A 203 -8.34 15.61 -8.20
C ASP A 203 -8.38 17.03 -7.61
N LEU A 204 -7.27 17.76 -7.63
CA LEU A 204 -7.19 19.13 -7.11
C LEU A 204 -7.76 20.19 -8.07
N ALA A 205 -8.06 19.82 -9.30
CA ALA A 205 -8.53 20.77 -10.31
C ALA A 205 -9.80 21.52 -9.90
N GLY A 206 -9.70 22.86 -9.84
CA GLY A 206 -10.82 23.72 -9.46
C GLY A 206 -11.07 23.85 -7.95
N ILE A 207 -10.16 23.34 -7.10
CA ILE A 207 -10.26 23.47 -5.65
C ILE A 207 -9.28 24.52 -5.17
N GLU A 208 -9.79 25.61 -4.69
CA GLU A 208 -8.99 26.68 -4.09
C GLU A 208 -8.67 26.36 -2.63
N ALA A 209 -7.42 26.60 -2.23
CA ALA A 209 -6.99 26.49 -0.85
C ALA A 209 -6.03 27.62 -0.49
N ARG A 210 -6.01 28.02 0.78
CA ARG A 210 -5.07 29.04 1.23
C ARG A 210 -3.62 28.64 1.04
N VAL A 211 -3.30 27.39 1.41
CA VAL A 211 -1.97 26.82 1.26
C VAL A 211 -2.08 25.49 0.51
N ILE A 212 -1.30 25.34 -0.55
CA ILE A 212 -1.18 24.09 -1.30
C ILE A 212 0.25 23.58 -1.16
N CYS A 213 0.39 22.31 -0.71
CA CYS A 213 1.66 21.61 -0.64
C CYS A 213 1.69 20.53 -1.72
N VAL A 214 2.61 20.65 -2.69
CA VAL A 214 2.79 19.67 -3.74
C VAL A 214 4.03 18.83 -3.45
N LEU A 215 3.86 17.51 -3.40
CA LEU A 215 4.90 16.54 -3.07
C LEU A 215 5.24 15.67 -4.28
N GLY A 216 6.50 15.24 -4.38
CA GLY A 216 6.90 14.19 -5.33
C GLY A 216 7.02 14.65 -6.79
N LEU A 217 7.31 15.92 -7.05
CA LEU A 217 7.56 16.46 -8.39
C LEU A 217 8.97 16.14 -8.88
N ASP A 218 9.35 14.86 -8.94
CA ASP A 218 10.65 14.44 -9.47
C ASP A 218 10.62 14.24 -10.97
N ASP A 219 11.69 14.57 -11.67
CA ASP A 219 11.79 14.41 -13.15
C ASP A 219 11.53 12.98 -13.63
N ALA A 220 11.82 11.98 -12.80
CA ALA A 220 11.55 10.58 -13.11
C ALA A 220 10.05 10.24 -13.13
N HIS A 221 9.24 10.99 -12.37
CA HIS A 221 7.83 10.67 -12.14
C HIS A 221 6.87 11.75 -12.66
N PHE A 222 7.33 13.00 -12.75
CA PHE A 222 6.50 14.12 -13.19
C PHE A 222 7.21 14.97 -14.26
N PRO A 223 6.56 15.28 -15.37
CA PRO A 223 5.22 14.86 -15.80
C PRO A 223 5.14 13.41 -16.28
N GLY A 224 6.21 12.63 -16.06
CA GLY A 224 6.34 11.24 -16.41
C GLY A 224 6.72 10.99 -17.87
N PRO A 225 6.96 9.72 -18.25
CA PRO A 225 7.32 9.39 -19.61
C PRO A 225 6.21 9.79 -20.59
N ALA A 226 6.59 10.28 -21.76
CA ALA A 226 5.70 10.42 -22.89
C ALA A 226 5.38 9.02 -23.44
N GLY A 227 4.72 8.19 -22.60
CA GLY A 227 4.47 6.80 -22.92
C GLY A 227 3.56 6.67 -24.11
N PHE A 228 4.07 6.12 -25.18
CA PHE A 228 3.27 5.55 -26.24
C PHE A 228 2.79 4.20 -25.71
N ASP A 229 1.51 4.10 -25.44
CA ASP A 229 0.85 2.83 -25.20
C ASP A 229 0.74 2.13 -26.55
N GLY A 230 1.36 0.96 -26.70
CA GLY A 230 1.37 0.20 -27.96
C GLY A 230 -0.04 -0.11 -28.48
N ASP A 231 -1.03 -0.09 -27.59
CA ASP A 231 -2.44 -0.33 -27.92
C ASP A 231 -3.18 0.95 -28.38
N ASP A 232 -2.57 2.12 -28.23
CA ASP A 232 -3.14 3.39 -28.73
C ASP A 232 -2.92 3.55 -30.23
N LEU A 233 -3.79 2.95 -31.04
CA LEU A 233 -3.73 3.00 -32.50
C LEU A 233 -3.87 4.42 -33.07
N LEU A 234 -4.38 5.38 -32.31
CA LEU A 234 -4.51 6.77 -32.74
C LEU A 234 -3.18 7.52 -32.65
N ARG A 235 -2.25 7.04 -31.82
CA ARG A 235 -0.90 7.57 -31.65
C ARG A 235 0.18 6.74 -32.35
N ALA A 236 -0.20 5.76 -33.16
CA ALA A 236 0.75 4.91 -33.88
C ALA A 236 1.76 5.75 -34.72
N PRO A 237 3.04 5.36 -34.74
CA PRO A 237 4.06 6.04 -35.55
C PRO A 237 3.61 6.21 -37.01
N GLY A 238 3.79 7.40 -37.57
CA GLY A 238 3.40 7.72 -38.95
C GLY A 238 1.95 8.23 -39.14
N ARG A 239 1.14 8.26 -38.11
CA ARG A 239 -0.16 8.94 -38.11
C ARG A 239 -0.02 10.36 -37.54
N ARG A 240 -0.66 11.35 -38.14
CA ARG A 240 -0.84 12.66 -37.51
C ARG A 240 -1.70 12.44 -36.25
N ALA A 241 -1.17 12.84 -35.09
CA ALA A 241 -1.93 12.87 -33.87
C ALA A 241 -3.25 13.61 -34.13
N ALA A 242 -4.36 12.95 -33.90
CA ALA A 242 -5.67 13.57 -34.05
C ALA A 242 -5.82 14.65 -32.96
N HIS A 243 -6.53 15.74 -33.27
CA HIS A 243 -6.72 16.87 -32.34
C HIS A 243 -7.35 16.47 -30.99
N TRP A 244 -7.95 15.28 -30.90
CA TRP A 244 -8.55 14.74 -29.67
C TRP A 244 -7.63 13.77 -28.90
N THR A 245 -6.41 13.50 -29.39
CA THR A 245 -5.46 12.70 -28.63
C THR A 245 -4.86 13.55 -27.51
N THR A 246 -5.18 13.18 -26.27
CA THR A 246 -4.69 13.90 -25.09
C THR A 246 -3.23 13.54 -24.83
N ASP A 247 -2.36 14.53 -24.79
CA ASP A 247 -0.99 14.35 -24.31
C ASP A 247 -0.99 14.31 -22.77
N ARG A 248 -0.72 13.15 -22.18
CA ARG A 248 -0.67 12.97 -20.74
C ARG A 248 0.32 13.92 -20.05
N ARG A 249 1.43 14.23 -20.70
CA ARG A 249 2.41 15.19 -20.14
C ARG A 249 1.82 16.60 -20.11
N ALA A 250 1.16 17.02 -21.18
CA ALA A 250 0.50 18.31 -21.22
C ALA A 250 -0.61 18.43 -20.19
N VAL A 251 -1.42 17.38 -20.01
CA VAL A 251 -2.46 17.34 -18.96
C VAL A 251 -1.86 17.47 -17.57
N ARG A 252 -0.82 16.70 -17.25
CA ARG A 252 -0.18 16.77 -15.93
C ARG A 252 0.45 18.15 -15.67
N ARG A 253 1.10 18.74 -16.67
CA ARG A 253 1.59 20.13 -16.55
C ARG A 253 0.46 21.12 -16.33
N GLN A 254 -0.68 20.94 -17.00
CA GLN A 254 -1.87 21.74 -16.77
C GLN A 254 -2.38 21.58 -15.32
N ARG A 255 -2.41 20.34 -14.77
CA ARG A 255 -2.80 20.11 -13.38
C ARG A 255 -1.87 20.78 -12.38
N LEU A 256 -0.57 20.81 -12.64
CA LEU A 256 0.36 21.58 -11.82
C LEU A 256 0.07 23.09 -11.90
N LEU A 257 -0.20 23.61 -13.09
CA LEU A 257 -0.58 25.01 -13.26
C LEU A 257 -1.89 25.33 -12.52
N ASP A 258 -2.88 24.44 -12.60
CA ASP A 258 -4.14 24.57 -11.84
C ASP A 258 -3.88 24.65 -10.33
N ALA A 259 -2.98 23.82 -9.80
CA ALA A 259 -2.59 23.84 -8.39
C ALA A 259 -1.85 25.15 -8.01
N VAL A 260 -0.97 25.65 -8.88
CA VAL A 260 -0.27 26.93 -8.67
C VAL A 260 -1.27 28.08 -8.58
N LEU A 261 -2.25 28.11 -9.49
CA LEU A 261 -3.26 29.16 -9.56
C LEU A 261 -4.33 29.06 -8.45
N ALA A 262 -4.52 27.87 -7.89
CA ALA A 262 -5.48 27.61 -6.81
C ALA A 262 -4.96 27.97 -5.42
N ALA A 263 -3.63 28.15 -5.26
CA ALA A 263 -3.01 28.56 -3.99
C ALA A 263 -3.23 30.06 -3.76
N GLN A 264 -3.97 30.41 -2.70
CA GLN A 264 -4.34 31.81 -2.42
C GLN A 264 -3.24 32.54 -1.62
N ASP A 265 -2.68 31.91 -0.59
CA ASP A 265 -1.69 32.53 0.30
C ASP A 265 -0.26 32.02 0.04
N ALA A 266 -0.10 30.70 -0.14
CA ALA A 266 1.21 30.09 -0.32
C ALA A 266 1.14 28.77 -1.14
N LEU A 267 2.14 28.57 -1.98
CA LEU A 267 2.46 27.32 -2.63
C LEU A 267 3.77 26.77 -2.06
N VAL A 268 3.74 25.56 -1.55
CA VAL A 268 4.93 24.85 -1.05
C VAL A 268 5.20 23.65 -1.96
N VAL A 269 6.38 23.58 -2.56
CA VAL A 269 6.77 22.47 -3.41
C VAL A 269 7.91 21.71 -2.76
N ILE A 270 7.73 20.40 -2.57
CA ILE A 270 8.73 19.53 -1.95
C ILE A 270 9.20 18.51 -2.99
N THR A 271 10.48 18.54 -3.30
CA THR A 271 11.12 17.63 -4.25
C THR A 271 12.32 16.93 -3.60
N GLN A 272 12.77 15.86 -4.21
CA GLN A 272 13.96 15.15 -3.80
C GLN A 272 15.21 15.87 -4.31
N GLY A 273 15.99 16.49 -3.42
CA GLY A 273 17.20 17.23 -3.77
C GLY A 273 18.44 16.36 -3.94
N ALA A 274 18.44 15.11 -3.44
CA ALA A 274 19.56 14.20 -3.52
C ALA A 274 19.10 12.74 -3.61
N ASP A 275 19.96 11.88 -4.12
CA ASP A 275 19.75 10.44 -4.14
C ASP A 275 20.06 9.83 -2.76
N GLN A 276 19.14 9.01 -2.24
CA GLN A 276 19.28 8.43 -0.89
C GLN A 276 20.47 7.49 -0.74
N SER A 277 20.87 6.82 -1.79
CA SER A 277 21.92 5.79 -1.74
C SER A 277 23.31 6.37 -1.98
N SER A 278 23.44 7.31 -2.91
CA SER A 278 24.72 7.88 -3.32
C SER A 278 25.01 9.25 -2.72
N GLY A 279 23.99 9.94 -2.17
CA GLY A 279 24.10 11.33 -1.73
C GLY A 279 24.31 12.33 -2.86
N SER A 280 24.25 11.89 -4.14
CA SER A 280 24.46 12.78 -5.28
C SER A 280 23.28 13.76 -5.41
N VAL A 281 23.60 15.04 -5.63
CA VAL A 281 22.59 16.08 -5.81
C VAL A 281 21.78 15.82 -7.09
N ARG A 282 20.47 15.87 -6.98
CA ARG A 282 19.53 15.79 -8.12
C ARG A 282 19.20 17.19 -8.62
N PRO A 283 19.08 17.38 -9.93
CA PRO A 283 18.65 18.67 -10.48
C PRO A 283 17.22 18.97 -10.06
N VAL A 284 16.88 20.25 -9.98
CA VAL A 284 15.48 20.68 -9.79
C VAL A 284 14.65 20.23 -10.98
N PRO A 285 13.45 19.66 -10.77
CA PRO A 285 12.57 19.24 -11.85
C PRO A 285 12.30 20.38 -12.85
N VAL A 286 12.32 20.06 -14.14
CA VAL A 286 12.21 21.06 -15.23
C VAL A 286 10.98 21.95 -15.06
N CYS A 287 9.82 21.38 -14.70
CA CYS A 287 8.58 22.16 -14.52
C CYS A 287 8.67 23.16 -13.35
N ILE A 288 9.46 22.86 -12.31
CA ILE A 288 9.68 23.78 -11.19
C ILE A 288 10.71 24.83 -11.58
N ALA A 289 11.76 24.47 -12.30
CA ALA A 289 12.73 25.43 -12.83
C ALA A 289 12.05 26.45 -13.76
N GLU A 290 11.17 26.01 -14.67
CA GLU A 290 10.35 26.89 -15.51
C GLU A 290 9.44 27.82 -14.70
N LEU A 291 8.79 27.30 -13.64
CA LEU A 291 7.96 28.10 -12.75
C LEU A 291 8.78 29.19 -12.05
N MET A 292 9.94 28.82 -11.53
CA MET A 292 10.83 29.74 -10.85
C MET A 292 11.38 30.82 -11.80
N GLU A 293 11.71 30.45 -13.02
CA GLU A 293 12.11 31.41 -14.06
C GLU A 293 10.96 32.37 -14.39
N ALA A 294 9.74 31.86 -14.55
CA ALA A 294 8.55 32.68 -14.82
C ALA A 294 8.24 33.67 -13.68
N CYS A 295 8.52 33.27 -12.43
CA CYS A 295 8.37 34.15 -11.25
C CYS A 295 9.56 35.08 -11.05
N ALA A 296 10.53 35.13 -11.97
CA ALA A 296 11.80 35.88 -11.85
C ALA A 296 12.58 35.55 -10.57
N ILE A 297 12.40 34.32 -10.04
CA ILE A 297 13.14 33.79 -8.91
C ILE A 297 14.48 33.28 -9.45
N GLN A 298 15.32 34.20 -9.91
CA GLN A 298 16.66 33.84 -10.39
C GLN A 298 17.66 34.04 -9.27
N GLY A 299 18.33 32.95 -8.91
CA GLY A 299 19.65 33.06 -8.28
C GLY A 299 20.61 33.69 -9.29
N PRO A 300 21.60 34.50 -8.85
CA PRO A 300 22.48 35.29 -9.72
C PRO A 300 23.35 34.52 -10.69
N SER A 301 23.39 33.21 -10.65
CA SER A 301 24.25 32.37 -11.52
C SER A 301 23.52 31.33 -12.34
N GLY A 302 22.16 31.25 -12.30
CA GLY A 302 21.40 30.22 -13.01
C GLY A 302 21.74 28.78 -12.60
N GLN A 303 22.57 28.59 -11.60
CA GLN A 303 22.97 27.28 -11.08
C GLN A 303 22.47 27.12 -9.65
N TRP A 304 21.71 26.05 -9.43
CA TRP A 304 21.31 25.60 -8.11
C TRP A 304 22.54 25.12 -7.36
N ARG A 305 22.82 25.75 -6.22
CA ARG A 305 23.98 25.37 -5.40
C ARG A 305 23.54 24.60 -4.17
N ALA A 306 24.33 23.58 -3.82
CA ALA A 306 24.19 22.85 -2.60
C ALA A 306 24.50 23.75 -1.36
N PRO A 307 23.94 23.40 -0.16
CA PRO A 307 24.19 24.15 1.07
C PRO A 307 25.69 24.27 1.38
N GLY A 308 26.13 25.50 1.68
CA GLY A 308 27.53 25.79 2.04
C GLY A 308 28.29 26.71 1.09
N SER A 309 27.66 27.19 0.01
CA SER A 309 28.21 28.25 -0.83
C SER A 309 27.45 29.55 -0.57
N ASP A 310 28.17 30.70 -0.52
CA ASP A 310 27.66 32.04 -0.22
C ASP A 310 26.28 32.30 -0.86
N ALA A 311 25.23 32.35 0.01
CA ALA A 311 23.83 32.50 -0.38
C ALA A 311 23.54 33.90 -0.92
N LEU A 312 22.73 33.97 -1.97
CA LEU A 312 22.33 35.22 -2.60
C LEU A 312 20.80 35.39 -2.52
N PRO A 313 20.24 36.59 -2.68
CA PRO A 313 18.84 36.92 -2.36
C PRO A 313 17.74 36.08 -3.03
N GLY A 314 18.03 35.29 -4.08
CA GLY A 314 17.09 34.33 -4.67
C GLY A 314 17.02 32.99 -3.94
N ASP A 315 17.98 32.67 -3.09
CA ASP A 315 18.07 31.40 -2.34
C ASP A 315 17.11 31.36 -1.15
N ALA A 316 16.52 32.48 -0.78
CA ALA A 316 15.55 32.59 0.33
C ALA A 316 14.25 31.76 0.12
N LEU A 317 13.94 31.41 -1.15
CA LEU A 317 12.76 30.64 -1.50
C LEU A 317 13.03 29.12 -1.63
N VAL A 318 14.30 28.73 -1.71
CA VAL A 318 14.72 27.33 -1.81
C VAL A 318 15.40 26.91 -0.52
N ARG A 319 14.78 25.98 0.18
CA ARG A 319 15.31 25.45 1.44
C ARG A 319 15.78 24.03 1.24
N TRP A 320 17.02 23.77 1.63
CA TRP A 320 17.61 22.43 1.64
C TRP A 320 17.46 21.80 3.03
N HIS A 321 16.98 20.57 3.05
CA HIS A 321 16.93 19.77 4.27
C HIS A 321 17.94 18.64 4.19
N PRO A 322 18.58 18.27 5.33
CA PRO A 322 19.48 17.13 5.36
C PRO A 322 18.76 15.83 5.04
N LEU A 323 19.52 14.84 4.57
CA LEU A 323 18.98 13.52 4.19
C LEU A 323 18.31 12.79 5.36
N HIS A 324 18.78 13.02 6.57
CA HIS A 324 18.30 12.35 7.77
C HIS A 324 17.50 13.29 8.67
N PRO A 325 16.37 12.82 9.27
CA PRO A 325 15.50 13.63 10.12
C PRO A 325 16.18 14.11 11.44
N HIS A 326 17.38 13.65 11.70
CA HIS A 326 18.21 14.03 12.86
C HIS A 326 19.41 14.90 12.49
N GLY A 327 19.37 15.57 11.36
CA GLY A 327 20.36 16.56 10.98
C GLY A 327 20.34 17.76 11.94
N TRP A 328 21.47 18.06 12.60
CA TRP A 328 21.55 19.16 13.56
C TRP A 328 21.12 20.52 12.99
N GLN A 329 21.37 20.71 11.71
CA GLN A 329 21.04 21.95 10.98
C GLN A 329 19.55 22.29 11.00
N ASP A 330 18.67 21.28 11.05
CA ASP A 330 17.21 21.50 11.09
C ASP A 330 16.70 22.01 12.45
N PHE A 331 17.51 21.89 13.51
CA PHE A 331 17.15 22.24 14.89
C PHE A 331 17.88 23.48 15.40
N THR A 332 18.76 24.07 14.61
CA THR A 332 19.55 25.24 14.99
C THR A 332 19.11 26.48 14.22
N ILE A 333 19.06 27.60 14.91
CA ILE A 333 18.86 28.91 14.29
C ILE A 333 20.25 29.41 13.89
N SER A 334 20.51 29.55 12.59
CA SER A 334 21.74 30.14 12.07
C SER A 334 21.39 31.46 11.36
N GLY A 335 21.66 32.58 12.00
CA GLY A 335 21.34 33.91 11.46
C GLY A 335 19.83 34.19 11.39
N ASP A 336 19.33 34.64 10.23
CA ASP A 336 17.90 34.92 9.97
C ASP A 336 17.07 33.66 9.64
N GLU A 337 17.68 32.46 9.65
CA GLU A 337 17.01 31.22 9.35
C GLU A 337 16.18 30.71 10.52
N GLN A 338 14.91 30.37 10.24
CA GLN A 338 14.02 29.76 11.22
C GLN A 338 14.33 28.27 11.38
N VAL A 339 14.11 27.74 12.59
CA VAL A 339 14.14 26.29 12.86
C VAL A 339 13.21 25.58 11.88
N SER A 340 13.71 24.55 11.19
CA SER A 340 12.97 23.82 10.16
C SER A 340 12.29 22.56 10.65
N SER A 341 12.68 22.01 11.81
CA SER A 341 12.07 20.83 12.39
C SER A 341 11.60 21.05 13.82
N PHE A 342 10.41 20.52 14.12
CA PHE A 342 9.83 20.50 15.47
C PHE A 342 9.78 19.06 16.04
N ASP A 343 10.40 18.09 15.36
CA ASP A 343 10.47 16.70 15.78
C ASP A 343 11.37 16.52 17.00
N ARG A 344 10.78 16.19 18.15
CA ARG A 344 11.51 15.95 19.40
C ARG A 344 12.42 14.72 19.34
N GLN A 345 12.00 13.68 18.65
CA GLN A 345 12.82 12.45 18.52
C GLN A 345 14.02 12.70 17.61
N GLY A 346 13.81 13.41 16.50
CA GLY A 346 14.87 13.88 15.63
C GLY A 346 15.90 14.74 16.37
N LEU A 347 15.45 15.67 17.23
CA LEU A 347 16.34 16.49 18.06
C LEU A 347 17.16 15.66 19.05
N LEU A 348 16.56 14.65 19.69
CA LEU A 348 17.28 13.75 20.59
C LEU A 348 18.34 12.94 19.83
N GLY A 349 18.02 12.45 18.63
CA GLY A 349 18.95 11.78 17.73
C GLY A 349 20.10 12.71 17.31
N ALA A 350 19.79 13.94 16.91
CA ALA A 350 20.80 14.95 16.56
C ALA A 350 21.76 15.26 17.71
N ARG A 351 21.25 15.38 18.93
CA ARG A 351 22.06 15.57 20.15
C ARG A 351 22.94 14.35 20.46
N ALA A 352 22.40 13.15 20.32
CA ALA A 352 23.14 11.91 20.55
C ALA A 352 24.33 11.77 19.58
N LEU A 353 24.15 12.15 18.31
CA LEU A 353 25.23 12.14 17.31
C LEU A 353 26.34 13.15 17.59
N GLN A 354 26.03 14.26 18.28
CA GLN A 354 27.03 15.24 18.68
C GLN A 354 27.79 14.87 19.95
N THR A 355 27.26 13.95 20.75
CA THR A 355 27.90 13.48 21.96
C THR A 355 28.93 12.41 21.58
N PRO A 356 30.24 12.61 21.87
CA PRO A 356 31.21 11.58 21.57
C PRO A 356 30.86 10.29 22.33
N PRO A 357 31.10 9.10 21.73
CA PRO A 357 30.89 7.85 22.43
C PRO A 357 31.67 7.83 23.73
N ALA A 358 31.01 7.39 24.81
CA ALA A 358 31.70 7.22 26.10
C ALA A 358 32.90 6.25 25.93
N PRO A 359 34.07 6.53 26.53
CA PRO A 359 35.27 5.72 26.37
C PRO A 359 35.08 4.27 26.87
#